data_1be7e604d4912deb54ab9023111a166c
#
_entry.id   1be7e604d4912deb54ab9023111a166c
#
_cell.length_a   1.000
_cell.length_b   1.000
_cell.length_c   1.000
_cell.angle_alpha   90.00
_cell.angle_beta   90.00
_cell.angle_gamma   90.00
#
_symmetry.space_group_name_H-M   'P 1'
#
loop_
_entity.id
_entity.type
_entity.pdbx_description
1 polymer ?
#
loop_
_entity_poly.entity_id
_entity_poly.type
_entity_poly.pdbx_seq_one_letter_code
_entity_poly.pdbx_strand_id
1 'polypeptide(L)'
;MILKQYQKDIIEDLTRYLEILQKTKNISESFNKFWQLHPRTPITLFPGEIVEPYKNNVPGVPHVCLKVPTAGGKTFIAANALREIFSIFPQDHAKTAVWLVPSNSILEQTIRNFSNPEHPYREQLNMDFGNRVEVYDKVALLQGAGFNASSVKENLSLCILSFDSLRSRNKDNRNAYKENGNLLSFAQSNDEEISLMNVFQQLKPVIIV
;
A
#
# COMPACT_ATOMS: atom_id res chain seq x y z
N MET A 1 9.72 7.96 -16.76
CA MET A 1 10.86 8.06 -15.78
C MET A 1 11.50 6.69 -15.66
N ILE A 2 12.83 6.59 -15.42
CA ILE A 2 13.54 5.30 -15.29
C ILE A 2 14.15 5.22 -13.90
N LEU A 3 14.04 4.05 -13.25
CA LEU A 3 14.68 3.81 -11.96
C LEU A 3 16.21 3.90 -12.06
N LYS A 4 16.82 4.63 -11.13
CA LYS A 4 18.28 4.65 -10.93
C LYS A 4 18.74 3.32 -10.33
N GLN A 5 20.03 2.99 -10.43
CA GLN A 5 20.54 1.71 -9.96
C GLN A 5 20.17 1.41 -8.50
N TYR A 6 20.43 2.34 -7.58
CA TYR A 6 20.07 2.13 -6.15
C TYR A 6 18.56 1.94 -5.91
N GLN A 7 17.70 2.50 -6.77
CA GLN A 7 16.24 2.31 -6.68
C GLN A 7 15.85 0.89 -7.16
N LYS A 8 16.53 0.40 -8.20
CA LYS A 8 16.39 -0.98 -8.66
C LYS A 8 16.84 -1.96 -7.58
N ASP A 9 18.00 -1.70 -6.97
CA ASP A 9 18.53 -2.54 -5.88
C ASP A 9 17.52 -2.63 -4.71
N ILE A 10 16.85 -1.54 -4.36
CA ILE A 10 15.80 -1.53 -3.32
C ILE A 10 14.60 -2.40 -3.74
N ILE A 11 14.15 -2.29 -4.99
CA ILE A 11 13.04 -3.11 -5.49
C ILE A 11 13.44 -4.59 -5.55
N GLU A 12 14.66 -4.92 -5.96
CA GLU A 12 15.20 -6.28 -5.96
C GLU A 12 15.25 -6.87 -4.55
N ASP A 13 15.70 -6.10 -3.56
CA ASP A 13 15.70 -6.53 -2.15
C ASP A 13 14.29 -6.80 -1.65
N LEU A 14 13.33 -5.92 -1.98
CA LEU A 14 11.92 -6.14 -1.65
C LEU A 14 11.39 -7.42 -2.32
N THR A 15 11.63 -7.59 -3.62
CA THR A 15 11.17 -8.77 -4.38
C THR A 15 11.74 -10.05 -3.77
N ARG A 16 13.01 -10.08 -3.43
CA ARG A 16 13.66 -11.22 -2.76
C ARG A 16 13.00 -11.55 -1.42
N TYR A 17 12.71 -10.53 -0.61
CA TYR A 17 11.97 -10.72 0.65
C TYR A 17 10.58 -11.31 0.41
N LEU A 18 9.83 -10.78 -0.56
CA LEU A 18 8.49 -11.25 -0.91
C LEU A 18 8.49 -12.70 -1.40
N GLU A 19 9.47 -13.11 -2.21
CA GLU A 19 9.64 -14.50 -2.64
C GLU A 19 9.90 -15.45 -1.47
N ILE A 20 10.73 -15.03 -0.51
CA ILE A 20 10.98 -15.80 0.70
C ILE A 20 9.69 -15.91 1.51
N LEU A 21 8.95 -14.81 1.66
CA LEU A 21 7.68 -14.77 2.38
C LEU A 21 6.65 -15.72 1.76
N GLN A 22 6.55 -15.72 0.44
CA GLN A 22 5.64 -16.61 -0.29
C GLN A 22 5.95 -18.10 -0.07
N LYS A 23 7.26 -18.44 0.04
CA LYS A 23 7.72 -19.82 0.26
C LYS A 23 7.55 -20.27 1.71
N THR A 24 7.92 -19.41 2.68
CA THR A 24 7.90 -19.79 4.12
C THR A 24 6.52 -19.65 4.74
N LYS A 25 5.70 -18.72 4.24
CA LYS A 25 4.40 -18.33 4.83
C LYS A 25 4.48 -17.93 6.30
N ASN A 26 5.67 -17.56 6.76
CA ASN A 26 5.96 -17.13 8.12
C ASN A 26 6.80 -15.86 8.10
N ILE A 27 6.26 -14.77 8.64
CA ILE A 27 6.84 -13.42 8.53
C ILE A 27 8.20 -13.35 9.24
N SER A 28 8.30 -13.85 10.48
CA SER A 28 9.53 -13.80 11.26
C SER A 28 10.63 -14.68 10.65
N GLU A 29 10.26 -15.87 10.17
CA GLU A 29 11.20 -16.75 9.47
C GLU A 29 11.68 -16.13 8.17
N SER A 30 10.79 -15.49 7.41
CA SER A 30 11.13 -14.80 6.17
C SER A 30 12.12 -13.68 6.39
N PHE A 31 11.90 -12.87 7.44
CA PHE A 31 12.82 -11.81 7.83
C PHE A 31 14.22 -12.36 8.17
N ASN A 32 14.28 -13.41 8.98
CA ASN A 32 15.55 -14.02 9.36
C ASN A 32 16.29 -14.61 8.14
N LYS A 33 15.57 -15.35 7.27
CA LYS A 33 16.13 -15.89 6.02
C LYS A 33 16.61 -14.81 5.07
N PHE A 34 15.85 -13.74 4.92
CA PHE A 34 16.24 -12.62 4.07
C PHE A 34 17.61 -12.07 4.52
N TRP A 35 17.80 -11.77 5.81
CA TRP A 35 19.03 -11.23 6.31
C TRP A 35 20.19 -12.23 6.30
N GLN A 36 19.94 -13.51 6.49
CA GLN A 36 20.97 -14.56 6.36
C GLN A 36 21.50 -14.69 4.93
N LEU A 37 20.63 -14.51 3.95
CA LEU A 37 20.97 -14.65 2.53
C LEU A 37 21.38 -13.33 1.86
N HIS A 38 21.17 -12.21 2.54
CA HIS A 38 21.44 -10.89 1.98
C HIS A 38 22.94 -10.60 1.92
N PRO A 39 23.48 -10.18 0.74
CA PRO A 39 24.91 -9.96 0.58
C PRO A 39 25.44 -8.76 1.36
N ARG A 40 24.56 -7.84 1.75
CA ARG A 40 24.90 -6.68 2.59
C ARG A 40 24.57 -7.02 4.03
N THR A 41 25.57 -6.96 4.89
CA THR A 41 25.33 -7.03 6.34
C THR A 41 24.38 -5.91 6.74
N PRO A 42 23.35 -6.18 7.56
CA PRO A 42 22.52 -5.11 8.09
C PRO A 42 23.39 -4.02 8.69
N ILE A 43 23.03 -2.76 8.44
CA ILE A 43 23.70 -1.63 9.09
C ILE A 43 23.32 -1.70 10.56
N THR A 44 24.18 -2.33 11.35
CA THR A 44 24.14 -2.28 12.80
C THR A 44 24.83 -0.99 13.27
N LEU A 45 24.34 -0.39 14.34
CA LEU A 45 24.94 0.83 14.89
C LEU A 45 26.36 0.60 15.41
N PHE A 46 26.67 -0.66 15.80
CA PHE A 46 27.97 -1.07 16.32
C PHE A 46 28.43 -2.39 15.69
N PRO A 47 29.74 -2.57 15.48
CA PRO A 47 30.30 -3.83 15.01
C PRO A 47 29.97 -4.98 15.97
N GLY A 48 29.43 -6.08 15.42
CA GLY A 48 29.08 -7.28 16.21
C GLY A 48 27.63 -7.31 16.74
N GLU A 49 26.82 -6.28 16.49
CA GLU A 49 25.39 -6.35 16.79
C GLU A 49 24.68 -7.38 15.93
N ILE A 50 23.79 -8.13 16.56
CA ILE A 50 22.87 -9.03 15.89
C ILE A 50 21.69 -8.20 15.32
N VAL A 51 21.21 -8.52 14.14
CA VAL A 51 19.98 -7.94 13.59
C VAL A 51 18.86 -8.14 14.60
N GLU A 52 18.23 -7.04 15.03
CA GLU A 52 17.06 -7.16 15.91
C GLU A 52 16.02 -8.11 15.30
N PRO A 53 15.40 -8.98 16.12
CA PRO A 53 14.36 -9.86 15.63
C PRO A 53 13.18 -9.05 15.09
N TYR A 54 12.48 -9.62 14.12
CA TYR A 54 11.29 -9.00 13.54
C TYR A 54 10.26 -8.65 14.64
N LYS A 55 9.87 -7.38 14.69
CA LYS A 55 8.84 -6.90 15.62
C LYS A 55 7.45 -7.10 15.01
N ASN A 56 6.77 -8.18 15.39
CA ASN A 56 5.43 -8.51 14.89
C ASN A 56 4.34 -7.70 15.63
N ASN A 57 4.34 -6.38 15.44
CA ASN A 57 3.41 -5.46 16.12
C ASN A 57 1.95 -5.62 15.66
N VAL A 58 1.74 -6.04 14.42
CA VAL A 58 0.42 -6.39 13.88
C VAL A 58 0.50 -7.83 13.39
N PRO A 59 -0.04 -8.79 14.15
CA PRO A 59 0.06 -10.21 13.82
C PRO A 59 -0.49 -10.52 12.42
N GLY A 60 0.28 -11.28 11.64
CA GLY A 60 -0.13 -11.70 10.30
C GLY A 60 0.05 -10.66 9.20
N VAL A 61 0.55 -9.46 9.52
CA VAL A 61 0.81 -8.39 8.54
C VAL A 61 2.31 -8.14 8.44
N PRO A 62 2.95 -8.40 7.29
CA PRO A 62 4.36 -8.09 7.10
C PRO A 62 4.59 -6.58 7.02
N HIS A 63 5.58 -6.10 7.78
CA HIS A 63 6.01 -4.70 7.77
C HIS A 63 7.39 -4.60 7.14
N VAL A 64 7.52 -3.77 6.09
CA VAL A 64 8.78 -3.51 5.41
C VAL A 64 9.07 -2.02 5.46
N CYS A 65 10.26 -1.66 5.92
CA CYS A 65 10.75 -0.29 5.92
C CYS A 65 11.88 -0.15 4.90
N LEU A 66 11.63 0.65 3.85
CA LEU A 66 12.64 0.98 2.84
C LEU A 66 13.25 2.35 3.17
N LYS A 67 14.48 2.36 3.65
CA LYS A 67 15.18 3.59 4.01
C LYS A 67 15.79 4.25 2.77
N VAL A 68 15.18 5.34 2.32
CA VAL A 68 15.59 6.11 1.14
C VAL A 68 15.92 7.54 1.54
N PRO A 69 17.04 8.14 1.06
CA PRO A 69 17.38 9.52 1.33
C PRO A 69 16.31 10.52 0.92
N THR A 70 16.35 11.73 1.48
CA THR A 70 15.53 12.83 1.00
C THR A 70 15.82 13.08 -0.48
N ALA A 71 14.80 13.40 -1.25
CA ALA A 71 14.86 13.52 -2.72
C ALA A 71 15.29 12.24 -3.47
N GLY A 72 15.38 11.08 -2.80
CA GLY A 72 15.70 9.79 -3.41
C GLY A 72 14.57 9.14 -4.23
N GLY A 73 13.46 9.84 -4.48
CA GLY A 73 12.36 9.33 -5.29
C GLY A 73 11.50 8.28 -4.58
N LYS A 74 11.26 8.45 -3.27
CA LYS A 74 10.46 7.53 -2.45
C LYS A 74 9.12 7.15 -3.09
N THR A 75 8.38 8.17 -3.57
CA THR A 75 7.07 7.97 -4.21
C THR A 75 7.17 7.11 -5.48
N PHE A 76 8.21 7.32 -6.28
CA PHE A 76 8.43 6.53 -7.50
C PHE A 76 8.86 5.09 -7.18
N ILE A 77 9.70 4.89 -6.17
CA ILE A 77 10.06 3.55 -5.67
C ILE A 77 8.80 2.83 -5.17
N ALA A 78 7.98 3.49 -4.36
CA ALA A 78 6.76 2.91 -3.82
C ALA A 78 5.73 2.56 -4.90
N ALA A 79 5.59 3.40 -5.95
CA ALA A 79 4.74 3.09 -7.10
C ALA A 79 5.22 1.81 -7.83
N ASN A 80 6.52 1.69 -8.07
CA ASN A 80 7.11 0.49 -8.70
C ASN A 80 7.00 -0.75 -7.79
N ALA A 81 7.06 -0.58 -6.47
CA ALA A 81 6.95 -1.67 -5.51
C ALA A 81 5.56 -2.34 -5.52
N LEU A 82 4.50 -1.62 -5.87
CA LEU A 82 3.14 -2.15 -5.88
C LEU A 82 2.99 -3.38 -6.79
N ARG A 83 3.62 -3.39 -7.95
CA ARG A 83 3.59 -4.54 -8.86
C ARG A 83 4.18 -5.78 -8.19
N GLU A 84 5.35 -5.63 -7.59
CA GLU A 84 6.05 -6.74 -6.93
C GLU A 84 5.25 -7.24 -5.71
N ILE A 85 4.67 -6.32 -4.93
CA ILE A 85 3.83 -6.69 -3.80
C ILE A 85 2.59 -7.45 -4.25
N PHE A 86 1.86 -6.97 -5.27
CA PHE A 86 0.67 -7.66 -5.75
C PHE A 86 0.96 -8.97 -6.50
N SER A 87 2.19 -9.18 -6.97
CA SER A 87 2.57 -10.44 -7.62
C SER A 87 2.53 -11.66 -6.71
N ILE A 88 2.65 -11.47 -5.39
CA ILE A 88 2.61 -12.58 -4.41
C ILE A 88 1.21 -12.90 -3.89
N PHE A 89 0.21 -12.05 -4.17
CA PHE A 89 -1.18 -12.30 -3.78
C PHE A 89 -1.86 -13.25 -4.78
N PRO A 90 -2.91 -13.99 -4.34
CA PRO A 90 -3.77 -14.74 -5.25
C PRO A 90 -4.35 -13.85 -6.37
N GLN A 91 -4.63 -14.44 -7.53
CA GLN A 91 -5.12 -13.68 -8.69
C GLN A 91 -6.49 -13.02 -8.46
N ASP A 92 -7.31 -13.60 -7.60
CA ASP A 92 -8.63 -13.12 -7.21
C ASP A 92 -8.57 -12.05 -6.10
N HIS A 93 -7.39 -11.77 -5.56
CA HIS A 93 -7.21 -10.72 -4.55
C HIS A 93 -7.41 -9.34 -5.16
N ALA A 94 -8.30 -8.54 -4.55
CA ALA A 94 -8.56 -7.17 -4.97
C ALA A 94 -7.29 -6.30 -4.81
N LYS A 95 -6.82 -5.71 -5.93
CA LYS A 95 -5.63 -4.86 -5.91
C LYS A 95 -5.96 -3.49 -5.34
N THR A 96 -5.95 -3.37 -4.02
CA THR A 96 -6.24 -2.13 -3.30
C THR A 96 -5.00 -1.69 -2.52
N ALA A 97 -4.59 -0.44 -2.72
CA ALA A 97 -3.50 0.19 -1.98
C ALA A 97 -4.01 1.45 -1.28
N VAL A 98 -3.74 1.59 0.02
CA VAL A 98 -4.02 2.79 0.80
C VAL A 98 -2.72 3.56 0.98
N TRP A 99 -2.64 4.72 0.37
CA TRP A 99 -1.48 5.61 0.43
C TRP A 99 -1.72 6.69 1.48
N LEU A 100 -1.02 6.59 2.60
CA LEU A 100 -1.15 7.52 3.70
C LEU A 100 -0.09 8.61 3.63
N VAL A 101 -0.53 9.86 3.69
CA VAL A 101 0.35 11.03 3.66
C VAL A 101 0.22 11.87 4.93
N PRO A 102 1.30 12.56 5.36
CA PRO A 102 1.33 13.24 6.65
C PRO A 102 0.58 14.58 6.68
N SER A 103 0.33 15.21 5.53
CA SER A 103 -0.30 16.55 5.47
C SER A 103 -1.21 16.73 4.27
N ASN A 104 -2.13 17.71 4.33
CA ASN A 104 -3.04 18.02 3.24
C ASN A 104 -2.32 18.55 2.00
N SER A 105 -1.23 19.31 2.14
CA SER A 105 -0.44 19.78 0.99
C SER A 105 0.17 18.61 0.21
N ILE A 106 0.69 17.60 0.92
CA ILE A 106 1.21 16.39 0.30
C ILE A 106 0.06 15.55 -0.28
N LEU A 107 -1.11 15.52 0.38
CA LEU A 107 -2.30 14.84 -0.12
C LEU A 107 -2.70 15.36 -1.49
N GLU A 108 -2.91 16.67 -1.62
CA GLU A 108 -3.30 17.31 -2.89
C GLU A 108 -2.27 17.09 -3.99
N GLN A 109 -0.98 17.22 -3.66
CA GLN A 109 0.10 16.96 -4.61
C GLN A 109 0.09 15.49 -5.07
N THR A 110 -0.07 14.55 -4.14
CA THR A 110 -0.06 13.11 -4.43
C THR A 110 -1.25 12.72 -5.29
N ILE A 111 -2.46 13.19 -4.96
CA ILE A 111 -3.67 12.97 -5.77
C ILE A 111 -3.45 13.52 -7.18
N ARG A 112 -3.01 14.78 -7.32
CA ARG A 112 -2.76 15.40 -8.63
C ARG A 112 -1.77 14.59 -9.46
N ASN A 113 -0.67 14.14 -8.86
CA ASN A 113 0.37 13.39 -9.57
C ASN A 113 -0.12 12.02 -10.05
N PHE A 114 -0.88 11.28 -9.24
CA PHE A 114 -1.41 9.98 -9.62
C PHE A 114 -2.67 10.06 -10.50
N SER A 115 -3.41 11.17 -10.46
CA SER A 115 -4.59 11.38 -11.32
C SER A 115 -4.22 11.90 -12.70
N ASN A 116 -3.02 12.48 -12.89
CA ASN A 116 -2.57 12.94 -14.20
C ASN A 116 -1.98 11.78 -15.02
N PRO A 117 -2.62 11.38 -16.14
CA PRO A 117 -2.16 10.26 -16.97
C PRO A 117 -0.73 10.41 -17.51
N GLU A 118 -0.27 11.64 -17.70
CA GLU A 118 1.06 11.96 -18.24
C GLU A 118 2.14 12.09 -17.15
N HIS A 119 1.74 11.99 -15.87
CA HIS A 119 2.71 12.05 -14.78
C HIS A 119 3.48 10.73 -14.67
N PRO A 120 4.81 10.74 -14.49
CA PRO A 120 5.63 9.52 -14.48
C PRO A 120 5.19 8.45 -13.47
N TYR A 121 4.60 8.84 -12.34
CA TYR A 121 4.07 7.88 -11.35
C TYR A 121 2.84 7.17 -11.87
N ARG A 122 1.92 7.89 -12.54
CA ARG A 122 0.73 7.31 -13.13
C ARG A 122 1.07 6.46 -14.34
N GLU A 123 1.96 6.93 -15.22
CA GLU A 123 2.46 6.15 -16.36
C GLU A 123 3.03 4.80 -15.92
N GLN A 124 3.82 4.79 -14.83
CA GLN A 124 4.37 3.54 -14.30
C GLN A 124 3.27 2.58 -13.84
N LEU A 125 2.29 3.07 -13.07
CA LEU A 125 1.17 2.23 -12.65
C LEU A 125 0.33 1.75 -13.84
N ASN A 126 0.10 2.59 -14.84
CA ASN A 126 -0.61 2.21 -16.05
C ASN A 126 0.11 1.09 -16.82
N MET A 127 1.45 1.14 -16.92
CA MET A 127 2.24 0.06 -17.51
C MET A 127 2.14 -1.23 -16.70
N ASP A 128 2.25 -1.14 -15.38
CA ASP A 128 2.28 -2.31 -14.50
C ASP A 128 0.92 -2.99 -14.35
N PHE A 129 -0.18 -2.23 -14.45
CA PHE A 129 -1.55 -2.71 -14.23
C PHE A 129 -2.44 -2.62 -15.49
N GLY A 130 -1.85 -2.51 -16.68
CA GLY A 130 -2.56 -2.58 -17.95
C GLY A 130 -3.59 -1.46 -18.14
N ASN A 131 -3.28 -0.24 -17.75
CA ASN A 131 -4.16 0.94 -17.72
C ASN A 131 -5.40 0.80 -16.83
N ARG A 132 -5.44 -0.21 -15.96
CA ARG A 132 -6.53 -0.45 -15.02
C ARG A 132 -6.17 0.11 -13.65
N VAL A 133 -6.13 1.44 -13.54
CA VAL A 133 -5.75 2.16 -12.30
C VAL A 133 -6.81 3.22 -12.02
N GLU A 134 -7.38 3.15 -10.84
CA GLU A 134 -8.32 4.16 -10.33
C GLU A 134 -7.73 4.84 -9.09
N VAL A 135 -7.85 6.15 -9.03
CA VAL A 135 -7.34 6.97 -7.93
C VAL A 135 -8.52 7.57 -7.17
N TYR A 136 -8.54 7.33 -5.88
CA TYR A 136 -9.61 7.79 -5.00
C TYR A 136 -9.07 8.64 -3.86
N ASP A 137 -9.66 9.80 -3.65
CA ASP A 137 -9.56 10.54 -2.40
C ASP A 137 -10.66 10.10 -1.41
N LYS A 138 -10.67 10.69 -0.22
CA LYS A 138 -11.67 10.38 0.80
C LYS A 138 -13.11 10.63 0.33
N VAL A 139 -13.32 11.69 -0.45
CA VAL A 139 -14.67 12.08 -0.92
C VAL A 139 -15.16 11.05 -1.94
N ALA A 140 -14.34 10.70 -2.91
CA ALA A 140 -14.67 9.69 -3.93
C ALA A 140 -14.94 8.32 -3.30
N LEU A 141 -14.15 7.91 -2.29
CA LEU A 141 -14.37 6.67 -1.54
C LEU A 141 -15.72 6.67 -0.83
N LEU A 142 -16.10 7.76 -0.17
CA LEU A 142 -17.35 7.85 0.56
C LEU A 142 -18.58 8.03 -0.37
N GLN A 143 -18.38 8.55 -1.57
CA GLN A 143 -19.44 8.64 -2.59
C GLN A 143 -19.75 7.27 -3.23
N GLY A 144 -18.80 6.34 -3.26
CA GLY A 144 -19.01 4.97 -3.72
C GLY A 144 -19.26 4.80 -5.22
N ALA A 145 -19.40 5.88 -6.00
CA ALA A 145 -19.81 5.81 -7.40
C ALA A 145 -18.82 5.03 -8.29
N GLY A 146 -17.52 5.31 -8.15
CA GLY A 146 -16.44 4.57 -8.84
C GLY A 146 -15.84 3.48 -7.98
N PHE A 147 -15.88 3.63 -6.66
CA PHE A 147 -15.35 2.68 -5.71
C PHE A 147 -16.45 1.70 -5.26
N ASN A 148 -16.50 0.55 -5.88
CA ASN A 148 -17.50 -0.49 -5.62
C ASN A 148 -16.90 -1.89 -5.78
N ALA A 149 -17.64 -2.93 -5.37
CA ALA A 149 -17.17 -4.30 -5.35
C ALA A 149 -16.74 -4.86 -6.72
N SER A 150 -17.27 -4.34 -7.81
CA SER A 150 -16.87 -4.75 -9.17
C SER A 150 -15.58 -4.03 -9.58
N SER A 151 -15.49 -2.70 -9.37
CA SER A 151 -14.35 -1.91 -9.80
C SER A 151 -13.04 -2.34 -9.11
N VAL A 152 -13.09 -2.70 -7.82
CA VAL A 152 -11.90 -3.13 -7.06
C VAL A 152 -11.37 -4.50 -7.50
N LYS A 153 -12.18 -5.33 -8.16
CA LYS A 153 -11.73 -6.61 -8.72
C LYS A 153 -11.00 -6.44 -10.04
N GLU A 154 -11.39 -5.42 -10.81
CA GLU A 154 -10.88 -5.21 -12.17
C GLU A 154 -9.68 -4.28 -12.21
N ASN A 155 -9.60 -3.31 -11.28
CA ASN A 155 -8.62 -2.25 -11.30
C ASN A 155 -7.71 -2.27 -10.07
N LEU A 156 -6.52 -1.68 -10.20
CA LEU A 156 -5.77 -1.19 -9.04
C LEU A 156 -6.53 0.00 -8.45
N SER A 157 -7.04 -0.13 -7.24
CA SER A 157 -7.67 0.95 -6.48
C SER A 157 -6.64 1.63 -5.60
N LEU A 158 -6.17 2.82 -5.99
CA LEU A 158 -5.22 3.62 -5.22
C LEU A 158 -5.98 4.65 -4.37
N CYS A 159 -6.14 4.37 -3.08
CA CYS A 159 -6.84 5.20 -2.12
C CYS A 159 -5.85 6.13 -1.42
N ILE A 160 -5.87 7.43 -1.72
CA ILE A 160 -4.92 8.40 -1.17
C ILE A 160 -5.59 9.17 -0.03
N LEU A 161 -5.06 9.04 1.18
CA LEU A 161 -5.64 9.57 2.41
C LEU A 161 -4.58 10.27 3.26
N SER A 162 -4.99 11.28 4.04
CA SER A 162 -4.14 11.83 5.09
C SER A 162 -4.32 11.06 6.39
N PHE A 163 -3.29 11.04 7.24
CA PHE A 163 -3.41 10.49 8.59
C PHE A 163 -4.55 11.11 9.38
N ASP A 164 -4.75 12.42 9.24
CA ASP A 164 -5.80 13.14 9.94
C ASP A 164 -7.20 12.69 9.52
N SER A 165 -7.37 12.27 8.27
CA SER A 165 -8.65 11.77 7.77
C SER A 165 -9.10 10.48 8.46
N LEU A 166 -8.15 9.70 9.01
CA LEU A 166 -8.40 8.46 9.73
C LEU A 166 -8.35 8.63 11.26
N ARG A 167 -7.64 9.65 11.77
CA ARG A 167 -7.40 9.87 13.21
C ARG A 167 -8.25 10.97 13.83
N SER A 168 -9.16 11.59 13.08
CA SER A 168 -9.93 12.74 13.59
C SER A 168 -10.57 12.46 14.95
N ARG A 169 -10.25 13.32 15.94
CA ARG A 169 -10.90 13.32 17.26
C ARG A 169 -12.33 13.85 17.19
N ASN A 170 -12.63 14.66 16.19
CA ASN A 170 -13.97 15.18 15.96
C ASN A 170 -14.88 14.08 15.39
N LYS A 171 -15.99 13.81 16.09
CA LYS A 171 -16.95 12.77 15.67
C LYS A 171 -17.53 13.03 14.28
N ASP A 172 -17.69 14.30 13.89
CA ASP A 172 -18.21 14.67 12.57
C ASP A 172 -17.24 14.38 11.42
N ASN A 173 -15.94 14.37 11.69
CA ASN A 173 -14.91 14.06 10.71
C ASN A 173 -14.56 12.56 10.61
N ARG A 174 -15.19 11.70 11.42
CA ARG A 174 -14.98 10.23 11.41
C ARG A 174 -15.83 9.51 10.39
N ASN A 175 -16.12 10.13 9.26
CA ASN A 175 -16.98 9.53 8.24
C ASN A 175 -16.51 8.18 7.72
N ALA A 176 -15.19 7.88 7.79
CA ALA A 176 -14.66 6.57 7.40
C ALA A 176 -15.13 5.42 8.30
N TYR A 177 -15.56 5.71 9.53
CA TYR A 177 -16.03 4.73 10.52
C TYR A 177 -17.56 4.71 10.66
N LYS A 178 -18.27 5.61 9.97
CA LYS A 178 -19.73 5.65 9.96
C LYS A 178 -20.25 4.78 8.85
N GLU A 179 -21.42 4.21 9.08
CA GLU A 179 -22.21 3.56 8.05
C GLU A 179 -22.42 4.47 6.84
N ASN A 180 -22.33 3.87 5.69
CA ASN A 180 -22.46 4.58 4.44
C ASN A 180 -23.15 3.72 3.39
N GLY A 181 -24.41 4.06 3.11
CA GLY A 181 -25.24 3.37 2.11
C GLY A 181 -24.64 3.36 0.70
N ASN A 182 -23.74 4.29 0.37
CA ASN A 182 -23.05 4.27 -0.93
C ASN A 182 -22.05 3.09 -1.07
N LEU A 183 -21.72 2.41 0.03
CA LEU A 183 -20.78 1.28 0.05
C LEU A 183 -21.48 -0.09 0.11
N LEU A 184 -22.81 -0.14 -0.01
CA LEU A 184 -23.58 -1.38 0.07
C LEU A 184 -23.17 -2.43 -0.97
N SER A 185 -22.52 -2.06 -2.06
CA SER A 185 -21.96 -3.04 -3.02
C SER A 185 -20.93 -3.99 -2.40
N PHE A 186 -20.34 -3.63 -1.25
CA PHE A 186 -19.40 -4.45 -0.50
C PHE A 186 -20.05 -5.27 0.63
N ALA A 187 -21.33 -5.02 0.94
CA ALA A 187 -22.05 -5.75 1.97
C ALA A 187 -22.23 -7.22 1.59
N GLN A 188 -22.08 -8.11 2.55
CA GLN A 188 -22.28 -9.55 2.35
C GLN A 188 -23.76 -9.95 2.52
N SER A 189 -24.55 -9.12 3.19
CA SER A 189 -25.99 -9.27 3.35
C SER A 189 -26.70 -7.92 3.26
N ASN A 190 -28.01 -7.93 2.96
CA ASN A 190 -28.80 -6.70 2.79
C ASN A 190 -28.98 -5.88 4.08
N ASP A 191 -28.79 -6.51 5.23
CA ASP A 191 -28.94 -5.88 6.56
C ASP A 191 -27.60 -5.48 7.16
N GLU A 192 -26.49 -5.60 6.42
CA GLU A 192 -25.16 -5.27 6.90
C GLU A 192 -24.91 -3.76 6.84
N GLU A 193 -24.68 -3.19 8.01
CA GLU A 193 -24.17 -1.82 8.14
C GLU A 193 -22.69 -1.78 7.77
N ILE A 194 -22.36 -1.08 6.69
CA ILE A 194 -20.99 -1.06 6.17
C ILE A 194 -20.38 0.34 6.21
N SER A 195 -19.18 0.44 6.74
CA SER A 195 -18.36 1.65 6.72
C SER A 195 -17.16 1.48 5.78
N LEU A 196 -16.49 2.57 5.42
CA LEU A 196 -15.25 2.51 4.63
C LEU A 196 -14.18 1.65 5.32
N MET A 197 -14.10 1.70 6.65
CA MET A 197 -13.13 0.88 7.40
C MET A 197 -13.48 -0.61 7.33
N ASN A 198 -14.76 -0.99 7.34
CA ASN A 198 -15.18 -2.38 7.10
C ASN A 198 -14.78 -2.84 5.70
N VAL A 199 -14.97 -1.99 4.68
CA VAL A 199 -14.52 -2.29 3.32
C VAL A 199 -13.01 -2.52 3.27
N PHE A 200 -12.20 -1.66 3.89
CA PHE A 200 -10.74 -1.88 3.95
C PHE A 200 -10.36 -3.16 4.70
N GLN A 201 -11.07 -3.52 5.77
CA GLN A 201 -10.84 -4.79 6.46
C GLN A 201 -11.14 -6.01 5.57
N GLN A 202 -12.17 -5.95 4.73
CA GLN A 202 -12.50 -6.99 3.76
C GLN A 202 -11.47 -7.08 2.63
N LEU A 203 -11.07 -5.92 2.07
CA LEU A 203 -10.14 -5.86 0.94
C LEU A 203 -8.68 -6.14 1.33
N LYS A 204 -8.31 -5.97 2.60
CA LYS A 204 -6.94 -6.16 3.13
C LYS A 204 -5.90 -5.43 2.27
N PRO A 205 -5.99 -4.10 2.14
CA PRO A 205 -5.17 -3.34 1.23
C PRO A 205 -3.69 -3.35 1.61
N VAL A 206 -2.84 -3.14 0.62
CA VAL A 206 -1.44 -2.75 0.86
C VAL A 206 -1.41 -1.33 1.41
N ILE A 207 -0.72 -1.11 2.52
CA ILE A 207 -0.61 0.22 3.14
C ILE A 207 0.77 0.79 2.88
N ILE A 208 0.83 1.97 2.27
CA ILE A 208 2.03 2.76 2.01
C ILE A 208 1.99 4.01 2.88
N VAL A 209 3.07 4.28 3.61
CA VAL A 209 3.18 5.39 4.55
C VAL A 209 4.38 6.27 4.23
#